data_12b284a850f22afad50a5f39155c1334
#
_entry.id   12b284a850f22afad50a5f39155c1334
#
_cell.length_a   1.000
_cell.length_b   1.000
_cell.length_c   1.000
_cell.angle_alpha   90.00
_cell.angle_beta   90.00
_cell.angle_gamma   90.00
#
_symmetry.space_group_name_H-M   'P 1'
#
loop_
_entity.id
_entity.type
_entity.pdbx_description
1 polymer ?
#
loop_
_entity_poly.entity_id
_entity_poly.type
_entity_poly.pdbx_seq_one_letter_code
_entity_poly.pdbx_strand_id
1 'polypeptide(L)'
;MAKKLLLGDEAIALGAIHAGLSGVYAYPGTPSTEITEFIQGNAIARERGLHSRWSTNEKTAMEAALGMSFMGKRALVCMKHVGLNVCADPFVNSGMTGVNGGVVVLVADDPSMHSSQDEQDSRFYGKFALIPTFEPSNQQEAYDMMEVAYAYSERIKLPVLMRVTTRMAHSRAVVEVKDEPSQENTLNYDAIAANWVLLPANARKRNDFVTAQQAQLEEDAVSSQYNKYVEGTDKKLGILASGIGYNYVMECFPTGSPYTILKVSQYPLPKQFVRRLMDECQEVLIVEEGQPFIEDMVRGVGDPKNVHGKLDGTLPRTGELNPDIVKKALGMESGECFDPCADVAPRPPALCQGCGHRDVYTALNEVLKEFNNPRVFGDIGCYTLGFLPPFRAIHSCVDMGASITMAKGAADAGQWPAVAIIGDSTFTHSGMTGLLDAINENADITVIISDNLTTGMTGGQDSAGTNKFEAICRGLGLSDEHLKVVVPLPKNMPEITQIIRDEINYHGTSVIIPRRECMQTLQRHLKQKKAAEKK
;
A
#
# COMPACT_ATOMS: atom_id res chain seq x y z
N MET A 1 -19.38 -17.63 -19.57
CA MET A 1 -18.60 -17.05 -18.44
C MET A 1 -18.12 -18.17 -17.54
N ALA A 2 -16.83 -18.25 -17.30
CA ALA A 2 -16.24 -19.26 -16.42
C ALA A 2 -16.30 -18.80 -14.95
N LYS A 3 -16.40 -19.76 -14.02
CA LYS A 3 -16.33 -19.49 -12.57
C LYS A 3 -14.95 -19.81 -12.06
N LYS A 4 -14.34 -18.88 -11.33
CA LYS A 4 -13.01 -19.04 -10.73
C LYS A 4 -13.07 -18.69 -9.24
N LEU A 5 -12.37 -19.45 -8.40
CA LEU A 5 -12.17 -19.11 -6.98
C LEU A 5 -10.94 -18.18 -6.89
N LEU A 6 -11.16 -16.90 -6.59
CA LEU A 6 -10.12 -15.87 -6.62
C LEU A 6 -10.04 -15.13 -5.28
N LEU A 7 -8.84 -14.70 -4.92
CA LEU A 7 -8.64 -13.63 -3.93
C LEU A 7 -9.18 -12.31 -4.49
N GLY A 8 -9.43 -11.32 -3.65
CA GLY A 8 -9.77 -9.98 -4.11
C GLY A 8 -8.71 -9.40 -5.04
N ASP A 9 -7.44 -9.54 -4.68
CA ASP A 9 -6.31 -9.10 -5.49
C ASP A 9 -6.23 -9.83 -6.84
N GLU A 10 -6.46 -11.14 -6.85
CA GLU A 10 -6.51 -11.95 -8.07
C GLU A 10 -7.69 -11.54 -8.98
N ALA A 11 -8.84 -11.19 -8.37
CA ALA A 11 -10.02 -10.72 -9.10
C ALA A 11 -9.75 -9.35 -9.78
N ILE A 12 -9.15 -8.41 -9.06
CA ILE A 12 -8.72 -7.10 -9.58
C ILE A 12 -7.72 -7.29 -10.74
N ALA A 13 -6.70 -8.10 -10.51
CA ALA A 13 -5.65 -8.37 -11.49
C ALA A 13 -6.23 -8.96 -12.79
N LEU A 14 -7.10 -9.96 -12.66
CA LEU A 14 -7.76 -10.58 -13.82
C LEU A 14 -8.74 -9.61 -14.49
N GLY A 15 -9.49 -8.82 -13.70
CA GLY A 15 -10.36 -7.76 -14.20
C GLY A 15 -9.61 -6.72 -15.02
N ALA A 16 -8.43 -6.30 -14.57
CA ALA A 16 -7.57 -5.37 -15.29
C ALA A 16 -7.07 -5.98 -16.63
N ILE A 17 -6.60 -7.23 -16.60
CA ILE A 17 -6.18 -7.95 -17.84
C ILE A 17 -7.35 -8.03 -18.82
N HIS A 18 -8.53 -8.40 -18.34
CA HIS A 18 -9.73 -8.53 -19.17
C HIS A 18 -10.27 -7.18 -19.65
N ALA A 19 -9.93 -6.11 -18.96
CA ALA A 19 -10.25 -4.74 -19.36
C ALA A 19 -9.21 -4.12 -20.32
N GLY A 20 -8.32 -4.89 -20.93
CA GLY A 20 -7.36 -4.38 -21.91
C GLY A 20 -6.21 -3.58 -21.30
N LEU A 21 -5.74 -3.97 -20.13
CA LEU A 21 -4.53 -3.43 -19.48
C LEU A 21 -3.31 -3.56 -20.41
N SER A 22 -2.46 -2.53 -20.45
CA SER A 22 -1.18 -2.54 -21.16
C SER A 22 0.03 -2.61 -20.22
N GLY A 23 -0.10 -2.15 -18.99
CA GLY A 23 0.98 -2.26 -18.03
C GLY A 23 0.57 -2.04 -16.58
N VAL A 24 1.24 -2.78 -15.67
CA VAL A 24 1.14 -2.59 -14.23
C VAL A 24 2.48 -2.15 -13.68
N TYR A 25 2.43 -1.17 -12.78
CA TYR A 25 3.56 -0.58 -12.08
C TYR A 25 3.29 -0.64 -10.58
N ALA A 26 4.25 -1.13 -9.81
CA ALA A 26 4.09 -1.28 -8.38
C ALA A 26 5.43 -1.30 -7.66
N TYR A 27 5.42 -0.94 -6.38
CA TYR A 27 6.44 -1.33 -5.42
C TYR A 27 5.83 -2.38 -4.48
N PRO A 28 6.56 -3.42 -4.08
CA PRO A 28 6.00 -4.49 -3.23
C PRO A 28 5.52 -3.96 -1.88
N GLY A 29 4.23 -4.17 -1.58
CA GLY A 29 3.61 -3.70 -0.33
C GLY A 29 2.32 -4.48 -0.04
N THR A 30 2.31 -5.32 1.00
CA THR A 30 1.12 -6.06 1.44
C THR A 30 0.10 -5.09 2.03
N PRO A 31 -1.20 -5.13 1.62
CA PRO A 31 -1.89 -6.22 0.94
C PRO A 31 -2.15 -6.04 -0.57
N SER A 32 -1.28 -5.41 -1.35
CA SER A 32 -1.47 -5.19 -2.80
C SER A 32 -0.47 -5.93 -3.70
N THR A 33 0.51 -6.61 -3.10
CA THR A 33 1.61 -7.28 -3.83
C THR A 33 1.10 -8.36 -4.78
N GLU A 34 0.11 -9.12 -4.35
CA GLU A 34 -0.46 -10.27 -5.06
C GLU A 34 -1.09 -9.90 -6.39
N ILE A 35 -1.56 -8.65 -6.56
CA ILE A 35 -2.11 -8.15 -7.83
C ILE A 35 -1.05 -8.21 -8.93
N THR A 36 0.11 -7.62 -8.66
CA THR A 36 1.22 -7.58 -9.63
C THR A 36 1.80 -8.97 -9.86
N GLU A 37 1.96 -9.79 -8.81
CA GLU A 37 2.43 -11.17 -8.92
C GLU A 37 1.48 -12.03 -9.78
N PHE A 38 0.17 -11.86 -9.61
CA PHE A 38 -0.82 -12.56 -10.41
C PHE A 38 -0.71 -12.17 -11.90
N ILE A 39 -0.57 -10.87 -12.21
CA ILE A 39 -0.39 -10.41 -13.59
C ILE A 39 0.89 -10.99 -14.20
N GLN A 40 2.01 -10.98 -13.46
CA GLN A 40 3.29 -11.57 -13.91
C GLN A 40 3.17 -13.08 -14.18
N GLY A 41 2.38 -13.79 -13.38
CA GLY A 41 2.11 -15.22 -13.52
C GLY A 41 1.09 -15.57 -14.59
N ASN A 42 0.30 -14.62 -15.09
CA ASN A 42 -0.84 -14.88 -15.97
C ASN A 42 -0.42 -15.14 -17.42
N ALA A 43 -1.00 -16.18 -18.05
CA ALA A 43 -0.68 -16.56 -19.43
C ALA A 43 -1.05 -15.48 -20.45
N ILE A 44 -2.25 -14.89 -20.32
CA ILE A 44 -2.74 -13.84 -21.23
C ILE A 44 -1.84 -12.59 -21.15
N ALA A 45 -1.42 -12.20 -19.94
CA ALA A 45 -0.52 -11.08 -19.74
C ALA A 45 0.83 -11.31 -20.43
N ARG A 46 1.37 -12.53 -20.33
CA ARG A 46 2.64 -12.90 -21.00
C ARG A 46 2.52 -12.95 -22.50
N GLU A 47 1.47 -13.58 -23.03
CA GLU A 47 1.21 -13.66 -24.47
C GLU A 47 1.04 -12.29 -25.12
N ARG A 48 0.43 -11.35 -24.43
CA ARG A 48 0.26 -9.96 -24.87
C ARG A 48 1.51 -9.10 -24.70
N GLY A 49 2.52 -9.57 -23.96
CA GLY A 49 3.69 -8.77 -23.63
C GLY A 49 3.37 -7.59 -22.69
N LEU A 50 2.35 -7.73 -21.82
CA LEU A 50 1.99 -6.72 -20.83
C LEU A 50 3.22 -6.30 -20.01
N HIS A 51 3.45 -5.00 -19.90
CA HIS A 51 4.50 -4.50 -19.01
C HIS A 51 4.15 -4.82 -17.56
N SER A 52 5.03 -5.53 -16.87
CA SER A 52 4.86 -5.85 -15.45
C SER A 52 6.21 -5.98 -14.76
N ARG A 53 6.66 -4.88 -14.15
CA ARG A 53 7.93 -4.81 -13.45
C ARG A 53 7.75 -4.09 -12.12
N TRP A 54 8.54 -4.50 -11.14
CA TRP A 54 8.64 -3.79 -9.87
C TRP A 54 9.41 -2.48 -10.06
N SER A 55 8.83 -1.39 -9.62
CA SER A 55 9.46 -0.07 -9.58
C SER A 55 10.35 0.06 -8.34
N THR A 56 11.22 1.07 -8.33
CA THR A 56 12.08 1.34 -7.16
C THR A 56 11.33 1.94 -5.99
N ASN A 57 10.24 2.67 -6.26
CA ASN A 57 9.28 3.15 -5.28
C ASN A 57 7.94 3.49 -5.97
N GLU A 58 6.94 3.87 -5.19
CA GLU A 58 5.59 4.16 -5.68
C GLU A 58 5.52 5.46 -6.49
N LYS A 59 6.40 6.44 -6.19
CA LYS A 59 6.50 7.67 -6.98
C LYS A 59 6.89 7.35 -8.42
N THR A 60 7.96 6.58 -8.62
CA THR A 60 8.41 6.17 -9.96
C THR A 60 7.42 5.25 -10.66
N ALA A 61 6.68 4.42 -9.91
CA ALA A 61 5.58 3.60 -10.44
C ALA A 61 4.47 4.46 -11.03
N MET A 62 4.02 5.49 -10.30
CA MET A 62 2.97 6.40 -10.74
C MET A 62 3.41 7.23 -11.95
N GLU A 63 4.63 7.77 -11.94
CA GLU A 63 5.19 8.56 -13.04
C GLU A 63 5.27 7.74 -14.35
N ALA A 64 5.71 6.47 -14.25
CA ALA A 64 5.77 5.57 -15.40
C ALA A 64 4.38 5.23 -15.95
N ALA A 65 3.39 5.02 -15.07
CA ALA A 65 2.00 4.79 -15.47
C ALA A 65 1.40 6.02 -16.18
N LEU A 66 1.71 7.23 -15.71
CA LEU A 66 1.30 8.47 -16.38
C LEU A 66 1.95 8.58 -17.77
N GLY A 67 3.22 8.18 -17.93
CA GLY A 67 3.89 8.11 -19.23
C GLY A 67 3.19 7.13 -20.19
N MET A 68 2.79 5.96 -19.69
CA MET A 68 2.00 4.99 -20.47
C MET A 68 0.64 5.56 -20.88
N SER A 69 -0.05 6.20 -19.94
CA SER A 69 -1.33 6.88 -20.19
C SER A 69 -1.19 8.03 -21.19
N PHE A 70 -0.11 8.81 -21.13
CA PHE A 70 0.18 9.87 -22.10
C PHE A 70 0.13 9.35 -23.54
N MET A 71 0.60 8.13 -23.77
CA MET A 71 0.58 7.43 -25.06
C MET A 71 -0.76 6.76 -25.39
N GLY A 72 -1.83 6.99 -24.59
CA GLY A 72 -3.17 6.45 -24.82
C GLY A 72 -3.39 5.02 -24.30
N LYS A 73 -2.42 4.42 -23.63
CA LYS A 73 -2.49 3.05 -23.12
C LYS A 73 -3.05 3.01 -21.70
N ARG A 74 -3.75 1.91 -21.35
CA ARG A 74 -4.29 1.69 -19.99
C ARG A 74 -3.19 1.24 -19.03
N ALA A 75 -3.10 1.89 -17.88
CA ALA A 75 -2.13 1.57 -16.83
C ALA A 75 -2.80 1.29 -15.49
N LEU A 76 -2.22 0.36 -14.74
CA LEU A 76 -2.56 0.08 -13.34
C LEU A 76 -1.36 0.43 -12.47
N VAL A 77 -1.62 1.14 -11.37
CA VAL A 77 -0.62 1.34 -10.32
C VAL A 77 -1.13 0.67 -9.05
N CYS A 78 -0.32 -0.18 -8.43
CA CYS A 78 -0.70 -0.89 -7.21
C CYS A 78 0.23 -0.50 -6.07
N MET A 79 -0.37 -0.18 -4.92
CA MET A 79 0.38 0.17 -3.73
C MET A 79 -0.42 -0.04 -2.45
N LYS A 80 0.28 -0.12 -1.34
CA LYS A 80 -0.25 -0.01 0.00
C LYS A 80 -0.54 1.46 0.33
N HIS A 81 -1.39 1.74 1.33
CA HIS A 81 -1.74 3.11 1.72
C HIS A 81 -0.53 4.01 2.00
N VAL A 82 0.51 3.50 2.67
CA VAL A 82 1.74 4.28 2.93
C VAL A 82 2.52 4.59 1.65
N GLY A 83 2.41 3.75 0.62
CA GLY A 83 2.96 4.00 -0.71
C GLY A 83 2.27 5.16 -1.41
N LEU A 84 0.98 5.39 -1.12
CA LEU A 84 0.27 6.57 -1.63
C LEU A 84 0.88 7.87 -1.08
N ASN A 85 1.39 7.87 0.15
CA ASN A 85 2.14 9.02 0.67
C ASN A 85 3.41 9.28 -0.13
N VAL A 86 4.14 8.22 -0.52
CA VAL A 86 5.35 8.34 -1.36
C VAL A 86 5.03 8.87 -2.75
N CYS A 87 3.90 8.47 -3.33
CA CYS A 87 3.47 8.93 -4.65
C CYS A 87 2.49 10.10 -4.61
N ALA A 88 2.30 10.76 -3.47
CA ALA A 88 1.30 11.82 -3.30
C ALA A 88 1.45 12.94 -4.33
N ASP A 89 2.68 13.39 -4.59
CA ASP A 89 2.92 14.47 -5.56
C ASP A 89 2.46 14.11 -6.98
N PRO A 90 2.96 13.03 -7.64
CA PRO A 90 2.46 12.66 -8.95
C PRO A 90 0.99 12.24 -8.94
N PHE A 91 0.46 11.66 -7.85
CA PHE A 91 -0.96 11.33 -7.73
C PHE A 91 -1.84 12.59 -7.76
N VAL A 92 -1.56 13.58 -6.93
CA VAL A 92 -2.32 14.85 -6.88
C VAL A 92 -2.19 15.61 -8.21
N ASN A 93 -0.98 15.69 -8.75
CA ASN A 93 -0.74 16.33 -10.04
C ASN A 93 -1.44 15.61 -11.20
N SER A 94 -1.68 14.31 -11.11
CA SER A 94 -2.42 13.56 -12.14
C SER A 94 -3.89 13.99 -12.25
N GLY A 95 -4.49 14.49 -11.16
CA GLY A 95 -5.78 15.16 -11.19
C GLY A 95 -5.74 16.44 -12.02
N MET A 96 -4.60 17.15 -11.97
CA MET A 96 -4.40 18.38 -12.75
C MET A 96 -4.04 18.12 -14.21
N THR A 97 -3.06 17.23 -14.50
CA THR A 97 -2.69 16.89 -15.88
C THR A 97 -3.82 16.16 -16.60
N GLY A 98 -4.58 15.38 -15.86
CA GLY A 98 -5.51 14.41 -16.41
C GLY A 98 -4.79 13.21 -17.03
N VAL A 99 -5.53 12.42 -17.79
CA VAL A 99 -5.06 11.20 -18.45
C VAL A 99 -5.48 11.17 -19.93
N ASN A 100 -4.72 10.45 -20.76
CA ASN A 100 -5.08 10.19 -22.16
C ASN A 100 -5.63 8.75 -22.29
N GLY A 101 -4.84 7.71 -21.97
CA GLY A 101 -5.34 6.37 -21.71
C GLY A 101 -5.75 6.23 -20.24
N GLY A 102 -6.66 5.32 -19.94
CA GLY A 102 -7.20 5.13 -18.59
C GLY A 102 -6.13 4.75 -17.55
N VAL A 103 -6.19 5.38 -16.38
CA VAL A 103 -5.33 5.07 -15.24
C VAL A 103 -6.19 4.69 -14.04
N VAL A 104 -5.91 3.52 -13.48
CA VAL A 104 -6.44 3.11 -12.17
C VAL A 104 -5.29 3.08 -11.18
N VAL A 105 -5.45 3.80 -10.08
CA VAL A 105 -4.52 3.79 -8.95
C VAL A 105 -5.17 2.97 -7.84
N LEU A 106 -4.71 1.74 -7.68
CA LEU A 106 -5.20 0.84 -6.65
C LEU A 106 -4.41 1.04 -5.38
N VAL A 107 -5.12 1.30 -4.30
CA VAL A 107 -4.55 1.47 -2.97
C VAL A 107 -5.22 0.49 -2.00
N ALA A 108 -4.39 -0.31 -1.34
CA ALA A 108 -4.84 -1.26 -0.34
C ALA A 108 -4.58 -0.69 1.06
N ASP A 109 -5.67 -0.35 1.74
CA ASP A 109 -5.68 0.08 3.14
C ASP A 109 -5.61 -1.14 4.08
N ASP A 110 -5.04 -0.95 5.25
CA ASP A 110 -4.83 -2.01 6.23
C ASP A 110 -5.44 -1.65 7.60
N PRO A 111 -6.79 -1.63 7.70
CA PRO A 111 -7.48 -1.40 8.97
C PRO A 111 -6.99 -2.39 10.03
N SER A 112 -6.79 -1.90 11.25
CA SER A 112 -6.20 -2.67 12.36
C SER A 112 -4.73 -3.06 12.18
N MET A 113 -4.04 -2.55 11.17
CA MET A 113 -2.59 -2.65 11.00
C MET A 113 -2.04 -4.09 11.06
N HIS A 114 -2.62 -4.99 10.26
CA HIS A 114 -2.15 -6.40 10.21
C HIS A 114 -0.70 -6.52 9.74
N SER A 115 -0.25 -5.61 8.86
CA SER A 115 1.13 -5.56 8.36
C SER A 115 1.65 -4.14 8.16
N SER A 116 1.06 -3.15 8.82
CA SER A 116 1.35 -1.73 8.65
C SER A 116 1.80 -1.06 9.94
N GLN A 117 2.54 0.04 9.81
CA GLN A 117 3.00 0.85 10.94
C GLN A 117 1.94 1.81 11.47
N ASP A 118 0.93 2.12 10.67
CA ASP A 118 -0.19 3.00 11.02
C ASP A 118 -1.46 2.59 10.25
N GLU A 119 -2.59 3.19 10.62
CA GLU A 119 -3.87 3.05 9.92
C GLU A 119 -4.18 4.34 9.17
N GLN A 120 -4.30 4.24 7.85
CA GLN A 120 -4.65 5.35 6.97
C GLN A 120 -5.89 4.99 6.15
N ASP A 121 -6.54 6.03 5.59
CA ASP A 121 -7.70 5.87 4.73
C ASP A 121 -7.47 6.64 3.42
N SER A 122 -7.25 5.91 2.36
CA SER A 122 -6.90 6.47 1.05
C SER A 122 -8.03 7.28 0.39
N ARG A 123 -9.28 7.17 0.87
CA ARG A 123 -10.41 7.99 0.39
C ARG A 123 -10.17 9.49 0.59
N PHE A 124 -9.43 9.88 1.65
CA PHE A 124 -9.05 11.27 1.86
C PHE A 124 -8.17 11.81 0.73
N TYR A 125 -7.28 11.00 0.17
CA TYR A 125 -6.46 11.38 -0.99
C TYR A 125 -7.30 11.59 -2.24
N GLY A 126 -8.26 10.70 -2.53
CA GLY A 126 -9.19 10.88 -3.63
C GLY A 126 -9.96 12.20 -3.53
N LYS A 127 -10.52 12.49 -2.35
CA LYS A 127 -11.21 13.75 -2.07
C LYS A 127 -10.28 14.97 -2.19
N PHE A 128 -9.08 14.89 -1.64
CA PHE A 128 -8.10 15.98 -1.68
C PHE A 128 -7.64 16.28 -3.11
N ALA A 129 -7.36 15.25 -3.90
CA ALA A 129 -6.93 15.38 -5.29
C ALA A 129 -8.08 15.64 -6.28
N LEU A 130 -9.34 15.66 -5.82
CA LEU A 130 -10.54 15.80 -6.66
C LEU A 130 -10.69 14.66 -7.69
N ILE A 131 -10.17 13.48 -7.35
CA ILE A 131 -10.17 12.27 -8.18
C ILE A 131 -11.29 11.34 -7.71
N PRO A 132 -12.12 10.78 -8.63
CA PRO A 132 -13.17 9.84 -8.24
C PRO A 132 -12.57 8.57 -7.66
N THR A 133 -13.25 8.03 -6.64
CA THR A 133 -12.83 6.82 -5.94
C THR A 133 -13.86 5.71 -6.13
N PHE A 134 -13.38 4.50 -6.41
CA PHE A 134 -14.17 3.27 -6.38
C PHE A 134 -13.77 2.41 -5.18
N GLU A 135 -14.75 1.79 -4.53
CA GLU A 135 -14.57 0.96 -3.35
C GLU A 135 -15.45 -0.29 -3.47
N PRO A 136 -14.94 -1.40 -4.07
CA PRO A 136 -15.73 -2.62 -4.23
C PRO A 136 -16.04 -3.27 -2.89
N SER A 137 -17.23 -3.86 -2.78
CA SER A 137 -17.66 -4.56 -1.56
C SER A 137 -17.33 -6.05 -1.57
N ASN A 138 -17.08 -6.64 -2.73
CA ASN A 138 -16.75 -8.06 -2.87
C ASN A 138 -15.89 -8.32 -4.11
N GLN A 139 -15.42 -9.55 -4.28
CA GLN A 139 -14.53 -9.96 -5.35
C GLN A 139 -15.14 -9.86 -6.75
N GLN A 140 -16.46 -10.09 -6.89
CA GLN A 140 -17.13 -9.92 -8.17
C GLN A 140 -17.11 -8.44 -8.58
N GLU A 141 -17.49 -7.55 -7.67
CA GLU A 141 -17.44 -6.11 -7.93
C GLU A 141 -16.02 -5.64 -8.23
N ALA A 142 -15.02 -6.15 -7.50
CA ALA A 142 -13.62 -5.82 -7.73
C ALA A 142 -13.17 -6.19 -9.16
N TYR A 143 -13.59 -7.33 -9.67
CA TYR A 143 -13.35 -7.75 -11.04
C TYR A 143 -14.09 -6.86 -12.05
N ASP A 144 -15.40 -6.66 -11.86
CA ASP A 144 -16.26 -5.93 -12.81
C ASP A 144 -15.92 -4.44 -12.87
N MET A 145 -15.57 -3.85 -11.72
CA MET A 145 -15.21 -2.43 -11.61
C MET A 145 -13.97 -2.06 -12.40
N MET A 146 -13.04 -2.98 -12.69
CA MET A 146 -11.84 -2.66 -13.45
C MET A 146 -12.15 -2.16 -14.86
N GLU A 147 -13.07 -2.81 -15.57
CA GLU A 147 -13.49 -2.37 -16.91
C GLU A 147 -14.18 -1.01 -16.85
N VAL A 148 -15.09 -0.86 -15.88
CA VAL A 148 -15.81 0.40 -15.68
C VAL A 148 -14.87 1.54 -15.29
N ALA A 149 -13.90 1.28 -14.41
CA ALA A 149 -12.94 2.29 -13.96
C ALA A 149 -12.05 2.80 -15.10
N TYR A 150 -11.56 1.93 -15.99
CA TYR A 150 -10.79 2.37 -17.16
C TYR A 150 -11.64 3.18 -18.13
N ALA A 151 -12.83 2.69 -18.49
CA ALA A 151 -13.73 3.41 -19.37
C ALA A 151 -14.15 4.76 -18.76
N TYR A 152 -14.39 4.80 -17.46
CA TYR A 152 -14.70 6.01 -16.72
C TYR A 152 -13.54 7.00 -16.73
N SER A 153 -12.33 6.54 -16.40
CA SER A 153 -11.10 7.34 -16.43
C SER A 153 -10.88 8.00 -17.81
N GLU A 154 -11.05 7.22 -18.89
CA GLU A 154 -10.91 7.69 -20.26
C GLU A 154 -11.98 8.73 -20.63
N ARG A 155 -13.22 8.55 -20.14
CA ARG A 155 -14.35 9.47 -20.40
C ARG A 155 -14.18 10.80 -19.68
N ILE A 156 -13.83 10.76 -18.40
CA ILE A 156 -13.71 11.98 -17.58
C ILE A 156 -12.34 12.65 -17.68
N LYS A 157 -11.37 11.98 -18.32
CA LYS A 157 -9.98 12.43 -18.45
C LYS A 157 -9.28 12.68 -17.11
N LEU A 158 -9.60 11.88 -16.11
CA LEU A 158 -8.96 11.86 -14.78
C LEU A 158 -8.57 10.41 -14.42
N PRO A 159 -7.55 10.18 -13.62
CA PRO A 159 -7.34 8.84 -13.04
C PRO A 159 -8.50 8.48 -12.13
N VAL A 160 -8.61 7.20 -11.82
CA VAL A 160 -9.56 6.66 -10.83
C VAL A 160 -8.76 6.05 -9.69
N LEU A 161 -9.06 6.45 -8.46
CA LEU A 161 -8.56 5.77 -7.27
C LEU A 161 -9.45 4.56 -7.01
N MET A 162 -8.87 3.36 -6.85
CA MET A 162 -9.58 2.16 -6.39
C MET A 162 -9.07 1.79 -5.01
N ARG A 163 -9.95 1.86 -4.02
CA ARG A 163 -9.65 1.51 -2.64
C ARG A 163 -10.10 0.09 -2.32
N VAL A 164 -9.23 -0.70 -1.73
CA VAL A 164 -9.57 -1.99 -1.12
C VAL A 164 -9.00 -2.07 0.29
N THR A 165 -9.49 -2.99 1.11
CA THR A 165 -8.94 -3.25 2.44
C THR A 165 -8.34 -4.66 2.49
N THR A 166 -7.48 -4.93 3.48
CA THR A 166 -6.79 -6.22 3.66
C THR A 166 -7.74 -7.40 3.59
N ARG A 167 -8.89 -7.32 4.26
CA ARG A 167 -9.88 -8.42 4.26
C ARG A 167 -10.47 -8.64 2.87
N MET A 168 -10.79 -7.57 2.14
CA MET A 168 -11.29 -7.68 0.77
C MET A 168 -10.19 -8.24 -0.16
N ALA A 169 -8.96 -7.76 -0.06
CA ALA A 169 -7.82 -8.19 -0.86
C ALA A 169 -7.52 -9.70 -0.70
N HIS A 170 -7.49 -10.18 0.55
CA HIS A 170 -7.03 -11.53 0.89
C HIS A 170 -8.15 -12.56 1.16
N SER A 171 -9.43 -12.20 1.11
CA SER A 171 -10.51 -13.18 1.15
C SER A 171 -10.84 -13.74 -0.23
N ARG A 172 -11.36 -14.97 -0.27
CA ARG A 172 -11.67 -15.67 -1.52
C ARG A 172 -13.17 -15.76 -1.76
N ALA A 173 -13.57 -15.58 -3.02
CA ALA A 173 -14.92 -15.86 -3.48
C ALA A 173 -14.93 -16.47 -4.88
N VAL A 174 -16.05 -17.04 -5.25
CA VAL A 174 -16.29 -17.48 -6.63
C VAL A 174 -16.67 -16.26 -7.46
N VAL A 175 -15.87 -15.99 -8.51
CA VAL A 175 -16.03 -14.87 -9.43
C VAL A 175 -16.41 -15.40 -10.81
N GLU A 176 -17.44 -14.85 -11.41
CA GLU A 176 -17.80 -15.09 -12.81
C GLU A 176 -16.96 -14.18 -13.69
N VAL A 177 -16.17 -14.77 -14.57
CA VAL A 177 -15.21 -14.05 -15.41
C VAL A 177 -15.58 -14.16 -16.88
N LYS A 178 -15.24 -13.15 -17.67
CA LYS A 178 -15.39 -13.17 -19.14
C LYS A 178 -14.54 -14.28 -19.76
N ASP A 179 -15.02 -14.83 -20.86
CA ASP A 179 -14.28 -15.88 -21.60
C ASP A 179 -13.10 -15.26 -22.37
N GLU A 180 -13.28 -14.06 -22.91
CA GLU A 180 -12.26 -13.36 -23.68
C GLU A 180 -11.99 -11.96 -23.14
N PRO A 181 -10.72 -11.57 -23.03
CA PRO A 181 -10.34 -10.22 -22.62
C PRO A 181 -10.56 -9.21 -23.76
N SER A 182 -10.86 -7.96 -23.39
CA SER A 182 -10.90 -6.83 -24.31
C SER A 182 -9.51 -6.59 -24.93
N GLN A 183 -9.49 -6.00 -26.12
CA GLN A 183 -8.23 -5.60 -26.76
C GLN A 183 -7.61 -4.41 -26.03
N GLU A 184 -6.29 -4.31 -26.05
CA GLU A 184 -5.59 -3.14 -25.58
C GLU A 184 -5.83 -1.95 -26.51
N ASN A 185 -5.79 -0.73 -25.91
CA ASN A 185 -5.78 0.49 -26.69
C ASN A 185 -4.55 0.51 -27.64
N THR A 186 -4.73 1.07 -28.82
CA THR A 186 -3.59 1.41 -29.70
C THR A 186 -2.90 2.67 -29.18
N LEU A 187 -1.67 2.93 -29.65
CA LEU A 187 -1.01 4.21 -29.37
C LEU A 187 -1.86 5.38 -29.86
N ASN A 188 -2.02 6.37 -29.02
CA ASN A 188 -2.78 7.58 -29.27
C ASN A 188 -1.92 8.81 -28.91
N TYR A 189 -1.75 9.70 -29.87
CA TYR A 189 -0.90 10.89 -29.76
C TYR A 189 -1.71 12.17 -29.50
N ASP A 190 -2.99 12.04 -29.13
CA ASP A 190 -3.91 13.18 -28.94
C ASP A 190 -3.73 13.89 -27.59
N ALA A 191 -2.74 13.51 -26.79
CA ALA A 191 -2.43 14.19 -25.54
C ALA A 191 -2.06 15.66 -25.78
N ILE A 192 -2.86 16.55 -25.19
CA ILE A 192 -2.65 17.99 -25.32
C ILE A 192 -1.51 18.40 -24.36
N ALA A 193 -0.33 18.71 -24.91
CA ALA A 193 0.87 19.04 -24.12
C ALA A 193 0.61 20.15 -23.07
N ALA A 194 -0.22 21.15 -23.37
CA ALA A 194 -0.56 22.22 -22.42
C ALA A 194 -1.27 21.72 -21.15
N ASN A 195 -1.94 20.56 -21.20
CA ASN A 195 -2.54 19.95 -20.01
C ASN A 195 -1.50 19.28 -19.12
N TRP A 196 -0.42 18.77 -19.72
CA TRP A 196 0.64 18.02 -19.03
C TRP A 196 1.81 18.92 -18.59
N VAL A 197 1.85 20.16 -19.05
CA VAL A 197 2.87 21.16 -18.66
C VAL A 197 2.25 22.14 -17.67
N LEU A 198 2.39 21.84 -16.38
CA LEU A 198 1.74 22.58 -15.28
C LEU A 198 2.46 23.90 -14.94
N LEU A 199 2.76 24.71 -15.96
CA LEU A 199 3.13 26.12 -15.72
C LEU A 199 1.92 26.86 -15.13
N PRO A 200 2.12 27.93 -14.34
CA PRO A 200 1.02 28.60 -13.62
C PRO A 200 -0.20 28.97 -14.48
N ALA A 201 0.02 29.38 -15.73
CA ALA A 201 -1.07 29.73 -16.65
C ALA A 201 -1.90 28.51 -17.09
N ASN A 202 -1.24 27.36 -17.31
CA ASN A 202 -1.89 26.10 -17.66
C ASN A 202 -2.54 25.49 -16.42
N ALA A 203 -1.83 25.47 -15.29
CA ALA A 203 -2.33 24.92 -14.03
C ALA A 203 -3.65 25.58 -13.59
N ARG A 204 -3.78 26.91 -13.71
CA ARG A 204 -5.05 27.60 -13.43
C ARG A 204 -6.20 27.07 -14.28
N LYS A 205 -6.00 26.90 -15.59
CA LYS A 205 -7.03 26.34 -16.49
C LYS A 205 -7.41 24.90 -16.13
N ARG A 206 -6.41 24.12 -15.74
CA ARG A 206 -6.64 22.74 -15.31
C ARG A 206 -7.40 22.68 -13.98
N ASN A 207 -7.07 23.56 -13.04
CA ASN A 207 -7.81 23.68 -11.79
C ASN A 207 -9.28 24.04 -12.02
N ASP A 208 -9.56 25.01 -12.92
CA ASP A 208 -10.94 25.35 -13.29
C ASP A 208 -11.68 24.15 -13.90
N PHE A 209 -11.02 23.40 -14.79
CA PHE A 209 -11.57 22.19 -15.39
C PHE A 209 -11.92 21.13 -14.34
N VAL A 210 -10.97 20.78 -13.45
CA VAL A 210 -11.18 19.73 -12.43
C VAL A 210 -12.25 20.15 -11.43
N THR A 211 -12.28 21.44 -11.06
CA THR A 211 -13.29 21.98 -10.16
C THR A 211 -14.69 21.93 -10.79
N ALA A 212 -14.81 22.31 -12.07
CA ALA A 212 -16.09 22.27 -12.79
C ALA A 212 -16.62 20.83 -12.95
N GLN A 213 -15.73 19.85 -13.05
CA GLN A 213 -16.14 18.43 -13.17
C GLN A 213 -16.76 17.86 -11.90
N GLN A 214 -16.53 18.44 -10.72
CA GLN A 214 -16.99 17.84 -9.45
C GLN A 214 -18.51 17.63 -9.40
N ALA A 215 -19.30 18.55 -9.97
CA ALA A 215 -20.75 18.40 -10.05
C ALA A 215 -21.15 17.18 -10.91
N GLN A 216 -20.50 17.00 -12.08
CA GLN A 216 -20.75 15.85 -12.94
C GLN A 216 -20.33 14.54 -12.28
N LEU A 217 -19.19 14.51 -11.56
CA LEU A 217 -18.76 13.32 -10.84
C LEU A 217 -19.74 12.92 -9.73
N GLU A 218 -20.39 13.89 -9.07
CA GLU A 218 -21.44 13.64 -8.08
C GLU A 218 -22.71 13.06 -8.74
N GLU A 219 -23.12 13.59 -9.90
CA GLU A 219 -24.24 13.06 -10.69
C GLU A 219 -23.93 11.62 -11.19
N ASP A 220 -22.71 11.40 -11.67
CA ASP A 220 -22.25 10.06 -12.07
C ASP A 220 -22.30 9.08 -10.90
N ALA A 221 -21.95 9.52 -9.68
CA ALA A 221 -22.04 8.67 -8.48
C ALA A 221 -23.50 8.34 -8.12
N VAL A 222 -24.44 9.28 -8.33
CA VAL A 222 -25.88 9.04 -8.13
C VAL A 222 -26.40 8.01 -9.15
N SER A 223 -25.95 8.08 -10.40
CA SER A 223 -26.38 7.17 -11.47
C SER A 223 -25.56 5.86 -11.54
N SER A 224 -24.60 5.69 -10.68
CA SER A 224 -23.72 4.50 -10.65
C SER A 224 -24.48 3.23 -10.35
N GLN A 225 -24.23 2.17 -11.14
CA GLN A 225 -24.76 0.83 -10.85
C GLN A 225 -24.25 0.22 -9.54
N TYR A 226 -23.16 0.77 -8.97
CA TYR A 226 -22.53 0.30 -7.74
C TYR A 226 -23.03 1.02 -6.49
N ASN A 227 -23.62 2.22 -6.64
CA ASN A 227 -24.31 2.91 -5.56
C ASN A 227 -25.78 2.54 -5.60
N LYS A 228 -26.29 1.92 -4.52
CA LYS A 228 -27.64 1.36 -4.51
C LYS A 228 -28.42 1.90 -3.32
N TYR A 229 -29.60 2.45 -3.61
CA TYR A 229 -30.59 2.81 -2.61
C TYR A 229 -31.66 1.72 -2.56
N VAL A 230 -31.66 0.90 -1.49
CA VAL A 230 -32.59 -0.20 -1.30
C VAL A 230 -33.59 0.20 -0.20
N GLU A 231 -34.84 0.40 -0.59
CA GLU A 231 -35.87 0.81 0.36
C GLU A 231 -36.26 -0.34 1.30
N GLY A 232 -36.29 -0.02 2.59
CA GLY A 232 -36.82 -0.88 3.62
C GLY A 232 -38.20 -0.41 4.10
N THR A 233 -38.91 -1.29 4.77
CA THR A 233 -40.26 -1.03 5.31
C THR A 233 -40.23 -0.33 6.67
N ASP A 234 -39.16 -0.51 7.43
CA ASP A 234 -38.96 0.14 8.74
C ASP A 234 -38.07 1.38 8.56
N LYS A 235 -38.64 2.56 8.81
CA LYS A 235 -37.96 3.85 8.70
C LYS A 235 -37.37 4.34 10.03
N LYS A 236 -37.32 3.52 11.06
CA LYS A 236 -36.65 3.88 12.31
C LYS A 236 -35.12 4.03 12.09
N LEU A 237 -34.57 3.16 11.25
CA LEU A 237 -33.13 3.16 10.96
C LEU A 237 -32.88 3.15 9.45
N GLY A 238 -32.01 4.03 8.97
CA GLY A 238 -31.34 3.95 7.68
C GLY A 238 -29.91 3.46 7.87
N ILE A 239 -29.40 2.65 6.95
CA ILE A 239 -28.01 2.17 7.00
C ILE A 239 -27.28 2.67 5.77
N LEU A 240 -26.21 3.45 5.98
CA LEU A 240 -25.28 3.81 4.93
C LEU A 240 -24.02 2.94 5.08
N ALA A 241 -23.71 2.14 4.08
CA ALA A 241 -22.57 1.23 4.14
C ALA A 241 -21.66 1.33 2.91
N SER A 242 -20.34 1.29 3.10
CA SER A 242 -19.36 1.35 2.02
C SER A 242 -18.40 0.17 2.02
N GLY A 243 -17.85 -0.14 0.83
CA GLY A 243 -16.87 -1.19 0.64
C GLY A 243 -17.28 -2.51 1.30
N ILE A 244 -16.34 -3.16 1.98
CA ILE A 244 -16.60 -4.43 2.68
C ILE A 244 -17.58 -4.26 3.85
N GLY A 245 -17.74 -3.06 4.41
CA GLY A 245 -18.74 -2.78 5.45
C GLY A 245 -20.17 -3.09 4.98
N TYR A 246 -20.44 -2.93 3.69
CA TYR A 246 -21.72 -3.35 3.11
C TYR A 246 -21.94 -4.87 3.21
N ASN A 247 -20.90 -5.68 3.00
CA ASN A 247 -21.02 -7.14 3.18
C ASN A 247 -21.35 -7.51 4.62
N TYR A 248 -20.74 -6.85 5.60
CA TYR A 248 -21.01 -7.09 7.01
C TYR A 248 -22.48 -6.79 7.36
N VAL A 249 -23.02 -5.71 6.79
CA VAL A 249 -24.44 -5.40 6.93
C VAL A 249 -25.32 -6.50 6.29
N MET A 250 -24.98 -6.94 5.08
CA MET A 250 -25.74 -7.97 4.38
C MET A 250 -25.69 -9.34 5.07
N GLU A 251 -24.59 -9.67 5.74
CA GLU A 251 -24.50 -10.88 6.57
C GLU A 251 -25.41 -10.83 7.81
N CYS A 252 -25.75 -9.61 8.28
CA CYS A 252 -26.75 -9.46 9.35
C CYS A 252 -28.19 -9.73 8.85
N PHE A 253 -28.42 -9.59 7.55
CA PHE A 253 -29.75 -9.71 6.94
C PHE A 253 -29.77 -10.70 5.76
N PRO A 254 -29.54 -12.01 5.99
CA PRO A 254 -29.40 -12.99 4.91
C PRO A 254 -30.70 -13.18 4.09
N THR A 255 -31.85 -12.82 4.65
CA THR A 255 -33.16 -12.89 3.99
C THR A 255 -33.70 -11.53 3.53
N GLY A 256 -32.88 -10.47 3.61
CA GLY A 256 -33.24 -9.09 3.31
C GLY A 256 -33.41 -8.23 4.56
N SER A 257 -33.05 -6.96 4.46
CA SER A 257 -33.14 -6.00 5.56
C SER A 257 -34.52 -5.35 5.63
N PRO A 258 -35.11 -5.18 6.84
CA PRO A 258 -36.30 -4.36 7.01
C PRO A 258 -35.97 -2.86 6.88
N TYR A 259 -34.70 -2.46 7.07
CA TYR A 259 -34.23 -1.08 7.04
C TYR A 259 -33.86 -0.63 5.63
N THR A 260 -33.96 0.67 5.38
CA THR A 260 -33.45 1.25 4.14
C THR A 260 -31.93 1.21 4.14
N ILE A 261 -31.31 0.71 3.06
CA ILE A 261 -29.86 0.64 2.92
C ILE A 261 -29.40 1.49 1.75
N LEU A 262 -28.46 2.40 2.01
CA LEU A 262 -27.69 3.08 0.99
C LEU A 262 -26.28 2.44 0.92
N LYS A 263 -26.02 1.71 -0.16
CA LYS A 263 -24.68 1.23 -0.49
C LYS A 263 -23.91 2.32 -1.24
N VAL A 264 -22.68 2.59 -0.81
CA VAL A 264 -21.75 3.51 -1.49
C VAL A 264 -20.49 2.75 -1.90
N SER A 265 -20.21 2.73 -3.20
CA SER A 265 -19.02 2.09 -3.79
C SER A 265 -18.33 2.98 -4.82
N GLN A 266 -18.92 4.12 -5.16
CA GLN A 266 -18.33 5.14 -6.03
C GLN A 266 -18.51 6.52 -5.43
N TYR A 267 -17.40 7.26 -5.38
CA TYR A 267 -17.33 8.63 -4.87
C TYR A 267 -17.01 9.63 -6.01
N PRO A 268 -17.37 10.92 -5.88
CA PRO A 268 -17.81 11.63 -4.66
C PRO A 268 -19.09 11.06 -4.06
N LEU A 269 -19.28 11.28 -2.75
CA LEU A 269 -20.46 10.81 -2.03
C LEU A 269 -21.75 11.24 -2.74
N PRO A 270 -22.68 10.31 -3.05
CA PRO A 270 -23.94 10.62 -3.74
C PRO A 270 -24.92 11.38 -2.81
N LYS A 271 -24.69 12.67 -2.62
CA LYS A 271 -25.38 13.53 -1.64
C LYS A 271 -26.89 13.49 -1.75
N GLN A 272 -27.42 13.31 -2.96
CA GLN A 272 -28.87 13.17 -3.16
C GLN A 272 -29.42 11.96 -2.39
N PHE A 273 -28.78 10.80 -2.48
CA PHE A 273 -29.20 9.61 -1.75
C PHE A 273 -28.97 9.73 -0.25
N VAL A 274 -27.88 10.36 0.16
CA VAL A 274 -27.59 10.61 1.58
C VAL A 274 -28.69 11.50 2.20
N ARG A 275 -29.04 12.62 1.54
CA ARG A 275 -30.12 13.50 2.00
C ARG A 275 -31.44 12.74 2.08
N ARG A 276 -31.78 12.00 1.02
CA ARG A 276 -33.00 11.16 1.00
C ARG A 276 -33.03 10.19 2.18
N LEU A 277 -31.91 9.50 2.48
CA LEU A 277 -31.82 8.59 3.62
C LEU A 277 -32.08 9.30 4.95
N MET A 278 -31.47 10.47 5.14
CA MET A 278 -31.62 11.28 6.35
C MET A 278 -33.04 11.85 6.49
N ASP A 279 -33.70 12.19 5.39
CA ASP A 279 -35.06 12.72 5.40
C ASP A 279 -36.12 11.63 5.64
N GLU A 280 -35.88 10.41 5.14
CA GLU A 280 -36.83 9.28 5.25
C GLU A 280 -36.69 8.48 6.54
N CYS A 281 -35.52 8.48 7.19
CA CYS A 281 -35.23 7.65 8.36
C CYS A 281 -35.02 8.50 9.62
N GLN A 282 -35.45 7.96 10.77
CA GLN A 282 -35.32 8.67 12.06
C GLN A 282 -33.87 8.73 12.54
N GLU A 283 -33.13 7.63 12.34
CA GLU A 283 -31.71 7.49 12.69
C GLU A 283 -30.95 6.92 11.50
N VAL A 284 -29.66 7.21 11.39
CA VAL A 284 -28.77 6.70 10.35
C VAL A 284 -27.54 6.08 10.96
N LEU A 285 -27.30 4.79 10.69
CA LEU A 285 -26.08 4.09 11.02
C LEU A 285 -25.12 4.11 9.82
N ILE A 286 -23.91 4.59 10.02
CA ILE A 286 -22.85 4.60 8.99
C ILE A 286 -21.84 3.49 9.28
N VAL A 287 -21.71 2.55 8.32
CA VAL A 287 -20.83 1.38 8.41
C VAL A 287 -19.74 1.49 7.35
N GLU A 288 -18.55 1.87 7.78
CA GLU A 288 -17.38 2.05 6.92
C GLU A 288 -16.10 1.56 7.59
N GLU A 289 -15.20 0.97 6.82
CA GLU A 289 -13.88 0.56 7.29
C GLU A 289 -12.88 1.72 7.23
N GLY A 290 -11.92 1.70 8.14
CA GLY A 290 -10.91 2.75 8.30
C GLY A 290 -11.42 3.94 9.10
N GLN A 291 -11.09 5.14 8.66
CA GLN A 291 -11.47 6.38 9.33
C GLN A 291 -12.96 6.74 9.09
N PRO A 292 -13.59 7.54 9.94
CA PRO A 292 -14.98 7.98 9.74
C PRO A 292 -15.08 9.04 8.62
N PHE A 293 -14.76 8.64 7.40
CA PHE A 293 -14.71 9.52 6.24
C PHE A 293 -16.10 9.98 5.79
N ILE A 294 -17.04 9.02 5.67
CA ILE A 294 -18.42 9.33 5.29
C ILE A 294 -19.14 9.97 6.48
N GLU A 295 -18.97 9.42 7.66
CA GLU A 295 -19.61 9.93 8.88
C GLU A 295 -19.24 11.40 9.14
N ASP A 296 -17.95 11.75 9.02
CA ASP A 296 -17.49 13.13 9.17
C ASP A 296 -18.13 14.08 8.16
N MET A 297 -18.28 13.64 6.90
CA MET A 297 -18.96 14.43 5.86
C MET A 297 -20.46 14.59 6.12
N VAL A 298 -21.12 13.55 6.66
CA VAL A 298 -22.57 13.56 6.92
C VAL A 298 -22.88 14.37 8.17
N ARG A 299 -22.09 14.18 9.22
CA ARG A 299 -22.26 14.93 10.49
C ARG A 299 -21.89 16.41 10.34
N GLY A 300 -20.80 16.69 9.63
CA GLY A 300 -20.29 18.06 9.51
C GLY A 300 -20.10 18.72 10.89
N VAL A 301 -20.26 20.05 10.95
CA VAL A 301 -20.17 20.82 12.20
C VAL A 301 -21.45 20.75 13.05
N GLY A 302 -22.58 20.38 12.41
CA GLY A 302 -23.91 20.36 13.05
C GLY A 302 -24.12 19.26 14.06
N ASP A 303 -23.30 18.21 14.00
CA ASP A 303 -23.35 17.01 14.86
C ASP A 303 -24.77 16.47 15.09
N PRO A 304 -25.46 16.01 14.06
CA PRO A 304 -26.84 15.54 14.17
C PRO A 304 -26.92 14.31 15.07
N LYS A 305 -27.76 14.37 16.10
CA LYS A 305 -27.91 13.33 17.12
C LYS A 305 -28.49 12.00 16.59
N ASN A 306 -29.05 12.01 15.40
CA ASN A 306 -29.65 10.86 14.74
C ASN A 306 -28.71 10.16 13.74
N VAL A 307 -27.44 10.53 13.71
CA VAL A 307 -26.39 9.86 12.89
C VAL A 307 -25.46 9.11 13.83
N HIS A 308 -25.32 7.81 13.62
CA HIS A 308 -24.55 6.89 14.45
C HIS A 308 -23.42 6.25 13.65
N GLY A 309 -22.27 6.03 14.28
CA GLY A 309 -21.13 5.38 13.65
C GLY A 309 -19.91 5.31 14.57
N LYS A 310 -18.74 5.60 14.04
CA LYS A 310 -17.47 5.58 14.80
C LYS A 310 -17.28 6.80 15.70
N LEU A 311 -17.86 7.96 15.33
CA LEU A 311 -17.67 9.21 16.06
C LEU A 311 -18.47 9.29 17.35
N ASP A 312 -19.64 8.64 17.42
CA ASP A 312 -20.44 8.55 18.63
C ASP A 312 -20.20 7.27 19.45
N GLY A 313 -19.34 6.36 18.96
CA GLY A 313 -18.96 5.12 19.61
C GLY A 313 -19.95 3.95 19.38
N THR A 314 -20.95 4.09 18.52
CA THR A 314 -21.84 3.00 18.12
C THR A 314 -21.06 1.89 17.42
N LEU A 315 -20.08 2.25 16.60
CA LEU A 315 -19.06 1.35 16.05
C LEU A 315 -17.69 1.66 16.69
N PRO A 316 -16.80 0.66 16.83
CA PRO A 316 -15.45 0.89 17.33
C PRO A 316 -14.69 1.91 16.48
N ARG A 317 -14.04 2.88 17.15
CA ARG A 317 -13.24 3.91 16.46
C ARG A 317 -11.98 3.34 15.83
N THR A 318 -11.44 2.27 16.41
CA THR A 318 -10.20 1.59 15.99
C THR A 318 -10.45 0.10 15.83
N GLY A 319 -9.60 -0.55 15.04
CA GLY A 319 -9.70 -1.96 14.74
C GLY A 319 -10.58 -2.25 13.52
N GLU A 320 -10.46 -3.47 13.01
CA GLU A 320 -11.22 -3.95 11.87
C GLU A 320 -12.67 -4.25 12.28
N LEU A 321 -13.64 -3.91 11.43
CA LEU A 321 -15.03 -4.30 11.63
C LEU A 321 -15.23 -5.78 11.25
N ASN A 322 -16.32 -6.34 11.72
CA ASN A 322 -16.79 -7.66 11.33
C ASN A 322 -18.34 -7.71 11.51
N PRO A 323 -19.02 -8.76 11.00
CA PRO A 323 -20.46 -8.89 11.11
C PRO A 323 -20.99 -8.81 12.55
N ASP A 324 -20.28 -9.38 13.53
CA ASP A 324 -20.75 -9.38 14.92
C ASP A 324 -20.72 -7.99 15.57
N ILE A 325 -19.71 -7.18 15.22
CA ILE A 325 -19.65 -5.77 15.62
C ILE A 325 -20.84 -5.00 15.03
N VAL A 326 -21.17 -5.24 13.76
CA VAL A 326 -22.32 -4.61 13.08
C VAL A 326 -23.64 -5.08 13.68
N LYS A 327 -23.81 -6.39 13.95
CA LYS A 327 -24.99 -6.92 14.65
C LYS A 327 -25.22 -6.22 15.98
N LYS A 328 -24.15 -6.07 16.79
CA LYS A 328 -24.22 -5.35 18.07
C LYS A 328 -24.68 -3.90 17.90
N ALA A 329 -24.18 -3.18 16.90
CA ALA A 329 -24.60 -1.81 16.60
C ALA A 329 -26.08 -1.74 16.17
N LEU A 330 -26.60 -2.81 15.53
CA LEU A 330 -27.98 -2.95 15.14
C LEU A 330 -28.90 -3.46 16.27
N GLY A 331 -28.37 -3.70 17.48
CA GLY A 331 -29.14 -4.27 18.60
C GLY A 331 -29.52 -5.75 18.42
N MET A 332 -28.82 -6.47 17.55
CA MET A 332 -29.03 -7.88 17.26
C MET A 332 -28.15 -8.75 18.17
N GLU A 333 -28.60 -9.96 18.48
CA GLU A 333 -27.78 -10.94 19.20
C GLU A 333 -26.61 -11.41 18.33
N SER A 334 -25.40 -11.44 18.90
CA SER A 334 -24.25 -12.07 18.28
C SER A 334 -24.43 -13.59 18.28
N GLY A 335 -23.92 -14.27 17.24
CA GLY A 335 -23.91 -15.73 17.21
C GLY A 335 -23.06 -16.33 18.34
N GLU A 336 -23.10 -17.65 18.50
CA GLU A 336 -22.22 -18.36 19.42
C GLU A 336 -20.74 -18.09 19.07
N CYS A 337 -19.98 -17.54 20.02
CA CYS A 337 -18.53 -17.43 19.92
C CYS A 337 -17.93 -18.73 20.45
N PHE A 338 -17.15 -19.39 19.61
CA PHE A 338 -16.33 -20.53 20.04
C PHE A 338 -14.97 -20.04 20.55
N ASP A 339 -14.49 -20.61 21.64
CA ASP A 339 -13.13 -20.37 22.08
C ASP A 339 -12.14 -20.83 21.00
N PRO A 340 -11.01 -20.12 20.82
CA PRO A 340 -9.97 -20.58 19.92
C PRO A 340 -9.55 -22.02 20.23
N CYS A 341 -9.41 -22.85 19.19
CA CYS A 341 -8.92 -24.21 19.36
C CYS A 341 -7.55 -24.18 20.08
N ALA A 342 -7.36 -25.07 21.05
CA ALA A 342 -6.11 -25.16 21.82
C ALA A 342 -4.86 -25.38 20.95
N ASP A 343 -5.05 -25.89 19.74
CA ASP A 343 -3.95 -26.12 18.78
C ASP A 343 -3.51 -24.83 18.04
N VAL A 344 -4.26 -23.72 18.20
CA VAL A 344 -3.89 -22.42 17.62
C VAL A 344 -2.81 -21.77 18.48
N ALA A 345 -1.55 -21.91 18.07
CA ALA A 345 -0.42 -21.26 18.72
C ALA A 345 -0.19 -19.84 18.17
N PRO A 346 0.10 -18.85 19.03
CA PRO A 346 0.53 -17.53 18.58
C PRO A 346 1.80 -17.64 17.72
N ARG A 347 1.84 -16.91 16.63
CA ARG A 347 3.01 -16.81 15.74
C ARG A 347 3.50 -15.36 15.67
N PRO A 348 4.12 -14.85 16.75
CA PRO A 348 4.65 -13.48 16.71
C PRO A 348 5.73 -13.37 15.64
N PRO A 349 5.83 -12.23 14.96
CA PRO A 349 6.88 -12.00 13.97
C PRO A 349 8.25 -12.13 14.62
N ALA A 350 9.18 -12.80 13.93
CA ALA A 350 10.56 -12.98 14.40
C ALA A 350 11.52 -13.12 13.21
N LEU A 351 12.78 -12.72 13.41
CA LEU A 351 13.83 -12.99 12.44
C LEU A 351 14.02 -14.50 12.27
N CYS A 352 14.01 -14.96 11.01
CA CYS A 352 14.17 -16.36 10.65
C CYS A 352 15.43 -16.98 11.27
N GLN A 353 15.42 -18.29 11.56
CA GLN A 353 16.62 -18.99 11.97
C GLN A 353 17.66 -19.01 10.84
N GLY A 354 18.91 -18.68 11.16
CA GLY A 354 19.99 -18.57 10.19
C GLY A 354 19.93 -17.31 9.30
N CYS A 355 19.08 -16.36 9.61
CA CYS A 355 19.01 -15.07 8.91
C CYS A 355 20.27 -14.23 9.17
N GLY A 356 20.85 -13.63 8.13
CA GLY A 356 22.04 -12.77 8.25
C GLY A 356 21.85 -11.56 9.17
N HIS A 357 20.64 -11.02 9.28
CA HIS A 357 20.33 -9.92 10.20
C HIS A 357 20.62 -10.29 11.67
N ARG A 358 20.44 -11.57 12.06
CA ARG A 358 20.73 -12.03 13.42
C ARG A 358 22.22 -11.90 13.75
N ASP A 359 23.08 -12.29 12.81
CA ASP A 359 24.53 -12.21 12.96
C ASP A 359 24.97 -10.73 13.02
N VAL A 360 24.41 -9.87 12.16
CA VAL A 360 24.66 -8.43 12.18
C VAL A 360 24.29 -7.80 13.52
N TYR A 361 23.08 -8.08 14.04
CA TYR A 361 22.66 -7.54 15.34
C TYR A 361 23.47 -8.08 16.51
N THR A 362 23.95 -9.32 16.44
CA THR A 362 24.83 -9.88 17.47
C THR A 362 26.15 -9.11 17.50
N ALA A 363 26.78 -8.88 16.34
CA ALA A 363 28.02 -8.11 16.25
C ALA A 363 27.83 -6.63 16.66
N LEU A 364 26.78 -5.99 16.16
CA LEU A 364 26.46 -4.60 16.48
C LEU A 364 26.24 -4.43 17.99
N ASN A 365 25.41 -5.25 18.61
CA ASN A 365 25.14 -5.16 20.04
C ASN A 365 26.38 -5.41 20.89
N GLU A 366 27.33 -6.24 20.42
CA GLU A 366 28.60 -6.44 21.12
C GLU A 366 29.43 -5.15 21.15
N VAL A 367 29.55 -4.48 20.01
CA VAL A 367 30.28 -3.23 19.90
C VAL A 367 29.60 -2.10 20.67
N LEU A 368 28.28 -1.99 20.60
CA LEU A 368 27.54 -0.90 21.24
C LEU A 368 27.63 -0.90 22.76
N LYS A 369 27.99 -2.02 23.40
CA LYS A 369 28.27 -2.07 24.86
C LYS A 369 29.47 -1.22 25.28
N GLU A 370 30.34 -0.87 24.35
CA GLU A 370 31.55 -0.10 24.58
C GLU A 370 31.27 1.42 24.68
N PHE A 371 30.06 1.82 24.26
CA PHE A 371 29.64 3.23 24.17
C PHE A 371 28.57 3.61 25.18
N ASN A 372 28.54 4.88 25.56
CA ASN A 372 27.53 5.42 26.43
C ASN A 372 26.30 5.88 25.62
N ASN A 373 25.13 5.31 25.91
CA ASN A 373 23.85 5.66 25.26
C ASN A 373 23.86 5.64 23.72
N PRO A 374 24.40 4.60 23.06
CA PRO A 374 24.41 4.53 21.60
C PRO A 374 22.97 4.52 21.05
N ARG A 375 22.78 5.05 19.83
CA ARG A 375 21.47 5.02 19.16
C ARG A 375 21.58 4.33 17.80
N VAL A 376 20.63 3.43 17.55
CA VAL A 376 20.48 2.73 16.28
C VAL A 376 19.11 3.06 15.71
N PHE A 377 19.09 3.67 14.56
CA PHE A 377 17.87 4.05 13.84
C PHE A 377 17.60 3.01 12.76
N GLY A 378 16.43 2.40 12.84
CA GLY A 378 15.91 1.49 11.83
C GLY A 378 14.74 2.10 11.10
N ASP A 379 14.37 1.45 10.03
CA ASP A 379 13.15 1.73 9.27
C ASP A 379 12.45 0.42 8.83
N ILE A 380 11.71 0.41 7.72
CA ILE A 380 10.75 -0.65 7.41
C ILE A 380 11.38 -1.78 6.57
N GLY A 381 11.48 -2.95 7.15
CA GLY A 381 11.94 -4.18 6.50
C GLY A 381 12.07 -5.33 7.50
N CYS A 382 12.56 -6.50 7.07
CA CYS A 382 12.77 -7.63 7.99
C CYS A 382 13.70 -7.27 9.17
N TYR A 383 14.65 -6.37 8.96
CA TYR A 383 15.58 -5.89 9.99
C TYR A 383 14.87 -5.10 11.11
N THR A 384 13.68 -4.54 10.88
CA THR A 384 12.87 -3.92 11.94
C THR A 384 12.60 -4.87 13.10
N LEU A 385 12.54 -6.18 12.83
CA LEU A 385 12.36 -7.20 13.86
C LEU A 385 13.55 -7.31 14.82
N GLY A 386 14.66 -6.62 14.55
CA GLY A 386 15.75 -6.41 15.49
C GLY A 386 15.35 -5.60 16.74
N PHE A 387 14.21 -4.92 16.75
CA PHE A 387 13.59 -4.32 17.93
C PHE A 387 13.17 -5.38 18.97
N LEU A 388 12.77 -6.56 18.49
CA LEU A 388 12.25 -7.64 19.35
C LEU A 388 13.38 -8.41 20.06
N PRO A 389 13.08 -9.08 21.18
CA PRO A 389 14.02 -10.00 21.81
C PRO A 389 14.48 -11.10 20.82
N PRO A 390 15.73 -11.57 20.91
CA PRO A 390 16.73 -11.27 21.94
C PRO A 390 17.55 -9.99 21.65
N PHE A 391 17.43 -9.37 20.48
CA PHE A 391 18.37 -8.33 20.02
C PHE A 391 18.11 -6.98 20.67
N ARG A 392 16.88 -6.46 20.62
CA ARG A 392 16.52 -5.12 21.12
C ARG A 392 17.49 -4.04 20.64
N ALA A 393 17.87 -4.14 19.34
CA ALA A 393 19.01 -3.43 18.79
C ALA A 393 18.64 -2.08 18.15
N ILE A 394 17.38 -1.83 17.82
CA ILE A 394 16.95 -0.61 17.15
C ILE A 394 16.04 0.23 18.03
N HIS A 395 16.04 1.55 17.78
CA HIS A 395 15.33 2.54 18.59
C HIS A 395 14.25 3.31 17.82
N SER A 396 14.18 3.16 16.49
CA SER A 396 13.16 3.79 15.66
C SER A 396 12.68 2.89 14.53
N CYS A 397 11.48 3.15 14.07
CA CYS A 397 10.91 2.61 12.84
C CYS A 397 9.80 3.59 12.41
N VAL A 398 10.06 4.47 11.44
CA VAL A 398 9.12 5.51 11.04
C VAL A 398 8.57 5.22 9.65
N ASP A 399 9.35 5.45 8.60
CA ASP A 399 9.01 5.16 7.21
C ASP A 399 10.22 4.60 6.45
N MET A 400 10.01 4.15 5.21
CA MET A 400 11.09 3.55 4.42
C MET A 400 12.15 4.61 4.07
N GLY A 401 13.39 4.41 4.53
CA GLY A 401 14.53 5.31 4.32
C GLY A 401 14.84 6.24 5.48
N ALA A 402 13.93 6.37 6.45
CA ALA A 402 14.10 7.28 7.60
C ALA A 402 15.32 6.94 8.48
N SER A 403 15.81 5.71 8.48
CA SER A 403 16.93 5.32 9.34
C SER A 403 18.16 6.21 9.16
N ILE A 404 18.54 6.49 7.90
CA ILE A 404 19.74 7.28 7.58
C ILE A 404 19.55 8.75 7.98
N THR A 405 18.41 9.35 7.57
CA THR A 405 18.15 10.77 7.87
C THR A 405 17.92 11.03 9.35
N MET A 406 17.31 10.08 10.08
CA MET A 406 17.17 10.17 11.53
C MET A 406 18.51 10.02 12.25
N ALA A 407 19.39 9.11 11.79
CA ALA A 407 20.74 8.99 12.34
C ALA A 407 21.55 10.28 12.13
N LYS A 408 21.46 10.87 10.91
CA LYS A 408 22.06 12.17 10.60
C LYS A 408 21.52 13.26 11.53
N GLY A 409 20.20 13.42 11.63
CA GLY A 409 19.60 14.42 12.50
C GLY A 409 19.96 14.23 13.98
N ALA A 410 20.14 12.99 14.44
CA ALA A 410 20.60 12.71 15.78
C ALA A 410 22.08 13.11 15.96
N ALA A 411 22.95 12.83 14.96
CA ALA A 411 24.34 13.28 14.97
C ALA A 411 24.43 14.81 14.97
N ASP A 412 23.61 15.50 14.19
CA ASP A 412 23.51 16.97 14.19
C ASP A 412 23.13 17.52 15.58
N ALA A 413 22.34 16.77 16.35
CA ALA A 413 22.01 17.07 17.74
C ALA A 413 23.11 16.71 18.75
N GLY A 414 24.25 16.18 18.30
CA GLY A 414 25.39 15.77 19.13
C GLY A 414 25.32 14.32 19.65
N GLN A 415 24.43 13.48 19.10
CA GLN A 415 24.41 12.05 19.45
C GLN A 415 25.58 11.32 18.81
N TRP A 416 26.37 10.60 19.62
CA TRP A 416 27.42 9.69 19.15
C TRP A 416 27.50 8.45 20.05
N PRO A 417 27.64 7.25 19.49
CA PRO A 417 27.46 6.94 18.07
C PRO A 417 26.00 7.02 17.65
N ALA A 418 25.79 7.37 16.36
CA ALA A 418 24.51 7.31 15.67
C ALA A 418 24.64 6.31 14.50
N VAL A 419 23.90 5.20 14.56
CA VAL A 419 23.96 4.12 13.57
C VAL A 419 22.64 4.02 12.84
N ALA A 420 22.66 3.97 11.51
CA ALA A 420 21.49 3.64 10.70
C ALA A 420 21.55 2.18 10.25
N ILE A 421 20.42 1.47 10.30
CA ILE A 421 20.30 0.15 9.69
C ILE A 421 19.14 0.14 8.71
N ILE A 422 19.42 -0.27 7.48
CA ILE A 422 18.49 -0.24 6.34
C ILE A 422 18.63 -1.50 5.50
N GLY A 423 17.53 -1.97 4.90
CA GLY A 423 17.56 -3.08 3.95
C GLY A 423 17.94 -2.64 2.53
N ASP A 424 18.35 -3.60 1.71
CA ASP A 424 18.74 -3.40 0.32
C ASP A 424 17.63 -2.75 -0.53
N SER A 425 16.43 -3.27 -0.47
CA SER A 425 15.28 -2.73 -1.20
C SER A 425 14.90 -1.34 -0.68
N THR A 426 14.86 -1.15 0.63
CA THR A 426 14.54 0.13 1.27
C THR A 426 15.60 1.20 0.96
N PHE A 427 16.87 0.81 0.86
CA PHE A 427 17.94 1.73 0.47
C PHE A 427 17.71 2.31 -0.94
N THR A 428 17.33 1.47 -1.91
CA THR A 428 17.00 1.95 -3.27
C THR A 428 15.66 2.65 -3.36
N HIS A 429 14.73 2.37 -2.44
CA HIS A 429 13.45 3.05 -2.35
C HIS A 429 13.61 4.53 -1.94
N SER A 430 14.27 4.80 -0.83
CA SER A 430 14.37 6.16 -0.26
C SER A 430 15.66 6.45 0.50
N GLY A 431 16.55 5.46 0.69
CA GLY A 431 17.77 5.64 1.50
C GLY A 431 18.89 6.38 0.78
N MET A 432 18.94 6.32 -0.57
CA MET A 432 20.03 6.95 -1.35
C MET A 432 20.09 8.47 -1.16
N THR A 433 18.96 9.14 -1.10
CA THR A 433 18.88 10.60 -0.89
C THR A 433 19.39 10.99 0.51
N GLY A 434 18.98 10.23 1.53
CA GLY A 434 19.47 10.44 2.90
C GLY A 434 20.98 10.20 3.04
N LEU A 435 21.52 9.20 2.32
CA LEU A 435 22.96 8.96 2.31
C LEU A 435 23.72 10.10 1.60
N LEU A 436 23.18 10.64 0.50
CA LEU A 436 23.78 11.79 -0.19
C LEU A 436 23.87 13.01 0.74
N ASP A 437 22.80 13.31 1.49
CA ASP A 437 22.79 14.40 2.46
C ASP A 437 23.84 14.19 3.56
N ALA A 438 23.92 12.96 4.11
CA ALA A 438 24.90 12.63 5.14
C ALA A 438 26.35 12.78 4.64
N ILE A 439 26.64 12.32 3.43
CA ILE A 439 27.99 12.45 2.82
C ILE A 439 28.34 13.91 2.57
N ASN A 440 27.40 14.71 2.01
CA ASN A 440 27.63 16.12 1.70
C ASN A 440 27.98 16.95 2.95
N GLU A 441 27.42 16.59 4.09
CA GLU A 441 27.65 17.27 5.37
C GLU A 441 28.72 16.59 6.22
N ASN A 442 29.28 15.47 5.74
CA ASN A 442 30.24 14.62 6.48
C ASN A 442 29.72 14.28 7.88
N ALA A 443 28.44 13.84 7.94
CA ALA A 443 27.76 13.53 9.20
C ALA A 443 28.41 12.33 9.91
N ASP A 444 28.57 12.39 11.23
CA ASP A 444 29.15 11.35 12.06
C ASP A 444 28.17 10.17 12.25
N ILE A 445 27.95 9.41 11.18
CA ILE A 445 27.04 8.26 11.18
C ILE A 445 27.64 7.02 10.52
N THR A 446 27.28 5.86 11.04
CA THR A 446 27.56 4.57 10.39
C THR A 446 26.28 3.98 9.81
N VAL A 447 26.26 3.74 8.50
CA VAL A 447 25.10 3.15 7.80
C VAL A 447 25.36 1.68 7.53
N ILE A 448 24.45 0.81 7.98
CA ILE A 448 24.49 -0.64 7.73
C ILE A 448 23.42 -0.99 6.70
N ILE A 449 23.83 -1.25 5.44
CA ILE A 449 22.91 -1.69 4.37
C ILE A 449 22.83 -3.22 4.39
N SER A 450 21.81 -3.77 5.01
CA SER A 450 21.60 -5.22 5.12
C SER A 450 21.13 -5.81 3.78
N ASP A 451 22.09 -6.24 2.94
CA ASP A 451 21.86 -6.78 1.61
C ASP A 451 21.52 -8.29 1.67
N ASN A 452 20.24 -8.59 1.55
CA ASN A 452 19.75 -9.97 1.52
C ASN A 452 19.31 -10.44 0.12
N LEU A 453 19.62 -9.64 -0.91
CA LEU A 453 19.38 -9.87 -2.34
C LEU A 453 17.88 -9.95 -2.72
N THR A 454 16.99 -9.44 -1.88
CA THR A 454 15.54 -9.56 -2.15
C THR A 454 14.71 -8.64 -1.26
N THR A 455 13.51 -8.26 -1.71
CA THR A 455 12.48 -7.64 -0.87
C THR A 455 11.82 -8.72 -0.01
N GLY A 456 12.45 -9.04 1.14
CA GLY A 456 12.15 -10.27 1.90
C GLY A 456 10.78 -10.30 2.58
N MET A 457 10.30 -9.17 3.10
CA MET A 457 9.08 -9.10 3.93
C MET A 457 7.80 -9.38 3.13
N THR A 458 7.76 -9.01 1.87
CA THR A 458 6.59 -9.12 0.99
C THR A 458 6.56 -10.39 0.14
N GLY A 459 7.50 -11.33 0.35
CA GLY A 459 7.49 -12.62 -0.33
C GLY A 459 8.74 -12.92 -1.17
N GLY A 460 9.70 -12.01 -1.26
CA GLY A 460 10.98 -12.26 -1.93
C GLY A 460 11.02 -11.80 -3.39
N GLN A 461 10.51 -10.59 -3.66
CA GLN A 461 10.61 -9.92 -4.96
C GLN A 461 12.03 -9.43 -5.21
N ASP A 462 12.37 -9.17 -6.48
CA ASP A 462 13.68 -8.67 -6.86
C ASP A 462 13.94 -7.30 -6.24
N SER A 463 15.14 -7.11 -5.67
CA SER A 463 15.62 -5.80 -5.20
C SER A 463 16.32 -5.06 -6.35
N ALA A 464 15.94 -3.81 -6.59
CA ALA A 464 16.45 -2.98 -7.69
C ALA A 464 17.96 -2.70 -7.58
N GLY A 465 18.49 -2.70 -6.36
CA GLY A 465 19.89 -2.43 -6.05
C GLY A 465 20.81 -3.65 -6.05
N THR A 466 20.30 -4.84 -6.28
CA THR A 466 21.10 -6.07 -6.24
C THR A 466 22.37 -5.94 -7.07
N ASN A 467 23.54 -6.17 -6.46
CA ASN A 467 24.88 -6.04 -7.01
C ASN A 467 25.29 -4.62 -7.46
N LYS A 468 24.62 -3.57 -6.96
CA LYS A 468 24.91 -2.17 -7.34
C LYS A 468 25.28 -1.27 -6.15
N PHE A 469 25.13 -1.73 -4.92
CA PHE A 469 25.24 -0.87 -3.73
C PHE A 469 26.59 -0.22 -3.60
N GLU A 470 27.68 -0.94 -3.86
CA GLU A 470 29.05 -0.38 -3.80
C GLU A 470 29.22 0.74 -4.85
N ALA A 471 28.74 0.51 -6.08
CA ALA A 471 28.82 1.52 -7.14
C ALA A 471 27.95 2.74 -6.80
N ILE A 472 26.76 2.54 -6.21
CA ILE A 472 25.87 3.62 -5.78
C ILE A 472 26.57 4.45 -4.69
N CYS A 473 27.08 3.82 -3.63
CA CYS A 473 27.74 4.53 -2.52
C CYS A 473 28.95 5.34 -3.01
N ARG A 474 29.78 4.77 -3.87
CA ARG A 474 30.90 5.51 -4.52
C ARG A 474 30.41 6.67 -5.38
N GLY A 475 29.35 6.44 -6.18
CA GLY A 475 28.75 7.47 -7.03
C GLY A 475 28.15 8.63 -6.24
N LEU A 476 27.72 8.41 -5.00
CA LEU A 476 27.28 9.43 -4.07
C LEU A 476 28.43 10.17 -3.38
N GLY A 477 29.69 9.74 -3.58
CA GLY A 477 30.88 10.40 -3.03
C GLY A 477 31.47 9.75 -1.78
N LEU A 478 31.01 8.55 -1.39
CA LEU A 478 31.60 7.83 -0.26
C LEU A 478 33.01 7.34 -0.58
N SER A 479 33.94 7.54 0.36
CA SER A 479 35.32 7.03 0.25
C SER A 479 35.34 5.49 0.28
N ASP A 480 36.21 4.89 -0.55
CA ASP A 480 36.42 3.43 -0.54
C ASP A 480 36.97 2.92 0.80
N GLU A 481 37.66 3.76 1.56
CA GLU A 481 38.20 3.42 2.89
C GLU A 481 37.10 3.16 3.90
N HIS A 482 35.94 3.80 3.73
CA HIS A 482 34.77 3.70 4.63
C HIS A 482 33.57 2.97 4.00
N LEU A 483 33.83 2.21 2.94
CA LEU A 483 32.86 1.30 2.32
C LEU A 483 33.30 -0.15 2.54
N LYS A 484 32.63 -0.86 3.43
CA LYS A 484 32.97 -2.24 3.80
C LYS A 484 31.89 -3.22 3.36
N VAL A 485 32.29 -4.33 2.74
CA VAL A 485 31.38 -5.43 2.40
C VAL A 485 31.77 -6.64 3.23
N VAL A 486 30.81 -7.21 3.97
CA VAL A 486 31.04 -8.34 4.85
C VAL A 486 30.01 -9.45 4.62
N VAL A 487 30.38 -10.68 4.97
CA VAL A 487 29.46 -11.83 4.88
C VAL A 487 29.05 -12.25 6.31
N PRO A 488 27.78 -11.96 6.73
CA PRO A 488 27.33 -12.24 8.10
C PRO A 488 27.10 -13.73 8.31
N LEU A 489 28.15 -14.39 8.77
CA LEU A 489 28.18 -15.80 9.15
C LEU A 489 28.83 -15.95 10.54
N PRO A 490 28.43 -16.93 11.37
CA PRO A 490 29.00 -17.12 12.68
C PRO A 490 30.55 -17.23 12.70
N LYS A 491 31.15 -17.83 11.69
CA LYS A 491 32.62 -17.95 11.58
C LYS A 491 33.33 -16.62 11.33
N ASN A 492 32.64 -15.62 10.79
CA ASN A 492 33.20 -14.29 10.44
C ASN A 492 32.91 -13.26 11.56
N MET A 493 32.27 -13.64 12.65
CA MET A 493 31.85 -12.72 13.71
C MET A 493 32.97 -11.84 14.25
N PRO A 494 34.20 -12.35 14.55
CA PRO A 494 35.27 -11.49 15.04
C PRO A 494 35.67 -10.38 14.07
N GLU A 495 35.74 -10.68 12.77
CA GLU A 495 36.04 -9.73 11.70
C GLU A 495 34.94 -8.67 11.59
N ILE A 496 33.66 -9.10 11.54
CA ILE A 496 32.51 -8.21 11.43
C ILE A 496 32.44 -7.27 12.63
N THR A 497 32.64 -7.78 13.83
CA THR A 497 32.64 -6.99 15.08
C THR A 497 33.75 -5.94 15.03
N GLN A 498 34.94 -6.29 14.54
CA GLN A 498 36.02 -5.35 14.41
C GLN A 498 35.73 -4.26 13.37
N ILE A 499 35.22 -4.62 12.19
CA ILE A 499 34.82 -3.65 11.15
C ILE A 499 33.74 -2.68 11.67
N ILE A 500 32.73 -3.18 12.35
CA ILE A 500 31.67 -2.33 12.94
C ILE A 500 32.29 -1.36 13.96
N ARG A 501 33.23 -1.84 14.80
CA ARG A 501 33.90 -0.99 15.79
C ARG A 501 34.74 0.10 15.14
N ASP A 502 35.50 -0.24 14.10
CA ASP A 502 36.36 0.70 13.39
C ASP A 502 35.55 1.80 12.70
N GLU A 503 34.45 1.39 12.01
CA GLU A 503 33.62 2.35 11.28
C GLU A 503 32.73 3.22 12.22
N ILE A 504 32.33 2.72 13.39
CA ILE A 504 31.64 3.54 14.42
C ILE A 504 32.61 4.57 15.03
N ASN A 505 33.88 4.23 15.19
CA ASN A 505 34.90 5.16 15.71
C ASN A 505 35.42 6.17 14.66
N TYR A 506 35.07 5.99 13.40
CA TYR A 506 35.37 6.98 12.36
C TYR A 506 34.44 8.19 12.49
N HIS A 507 35.00 9.40 12.48
CA HIS A 507 34.24 10.64 12.45
C HIS A 507 33.95 11.05 11.01
N GLY A 508 32.76 10.82 10.56
CA GLY A 508 32.25 11.03 9.22
C GLY A 508 31.25 9.95 8.82
N THR A 509 30.78 10.01 7.58
CA THR A 509 29.83 9.02 7.07
C THR A 509 30.55 7.76 6.60
N SER A 510 30.19 6.61 7.16
CA SER A 510 30.68 5.29 6.76
C SER A 510 29.54 4.34 6.38
N VAL A 511 29.83 3.35 5.52
CA VAL A 511 28.86 2.36 5.05
C VAL A 511 29.41 0.94 5.19
N ILE A 512 28.64 0.07 5.85
CA ILE A 512 28.90 -1.36 5.94
C ILE A 512 27.76 -2.11 5.20
N ILE A 513 28.12 -3.04 4.31
CA ILE A 513 27.18 -3.85 3.52
C ILE A 513 27.31 -5.32 3.95
N PRO A 514 26.57 -5.79 4.96
CA PRO A 514 26.46 -7.21 5.24
C PRO A 514 25.64 -7.89 4.16
N ARG A 515 26.30 -8.72 3.32
CA ARG A 515 25.65 -9.38 2.18
C ARG A 515 25.49 -10.87 2.43
N ARG A 516 24.24 -11.34 2.46
CA ARG A 516 23.92 -12.77 2.57
C ARG A 516 22.48 -13.02 2.08
N GLU A 517 22.32 -13.95 1.15
CA GLU A 517 21.02 -14.31 0.59
C GLU A 517 19.97 -14.65 1.66
N CYS A 518 18.75 -14.18 1.47
CA CYS A 518 17.61 -14.45 2.34
C CYS A 518 17.36 -15.97 2.44
N MET A 519 17.22 -16.49 3.66
CA MET A 519 17.03 -17.93 3.90
C MET A 519 15.74 -18.48 3.28
N GLN A 520 14.69 -17.68 3.22
CA GLN A 520 13.40 -18.08 2.61
C GLN A 520 13.54 -18.21 1.08
N THR A 521 14.19 -17.22 0.46
CA THR A 521 14.46 -17.23 -0.98
C THR A 521 15.40 -18.36 -1.37
N LEU A 522 16.48 -18.56 -0.63
CA LEU A 522 17.41 -19.66 -0.82
C LEU A 522 16.71 -21.04 -0.77
N GLN A 523 15.85 -21.26 0.23
CA GLN A 523 15.09 -22.50 0.33
C GLN A 523 14.15 -22.71 -0.85
N ARG A 524 13.53 -21.64 -1.35
CA ARG A 524 12.65 -21.67 -2.54
C ARG A 524 13.46 -22.06 -3.78
N HIS A 525 14.61 -21.41 -4.01
CA HIS A 525 15.48 -21.72 -5.13
C HIS A 525 15.98 -23.16 -5.11
N LEU A 526 16.39 -23.67 -3.93
CA LEU A 526 16.81 -25.06 -3.77
C LEU A 526 15.68 -26.06 -4.06
N LYS A 527 14.44 -25.77 -3.65
CA LYS A 527 13.29 -26.60 -3.96
C LYS A 527 12.97 -26.60 -5.47
N GLN A 528 13.04 -25.44 -6.12
CA GLN A 528 12.81 -25.31 -7.56
C GLN A 528 13.88 -26.06 -8.36
N LYS A 529 15.16 -25.95 -7.99
CA LYS A 529 16.26 -26.68 -8.61
C LYS A 529 16.07 -28.19 -8.51
N LYS A 530 15.75 -28.70 -7.31
CA LYS A 530 15.45 -30.13 -7.10
C LYS A 530 14.23 -30.62 -7.88
N ALA A 531 13.22 -29.76 -8.10
CA ALA A 531 12.05 -30.10 -8.92
C ALA A 531 12.38 -30.13 -10.43
N ALA A 532 13.27 -29.26 -10.89
CA ALA A 532 13.75 -29.24 -12.26
C ALA A 532 14.66 -30.43 -12.59
N GLU A 533 15.48 -30.87 -11.63
CA GLU A 533 16.36 -32.05 -11.77
C GLU A 533 15.58 -33.39 -11.76
N LYS A 534 14.30 -33.39 -11.31
CA LYS A 534 13.42 -34.55 -11.30
C LYS A 534 12.53 -34.66 -12.56
N LYS A 535 12.51 -33.65 -13.41
CA LYS A 535 11.87 -33.66 -14.75
C LYS A 535 12.88 -33.98 -15.83
#